data_3950e0ef95f1741ded425f3636c2a4cd
#
_entry.id   3950e0ef95f1741ded425f3636c2a4cd
#
_cell.length_a   1.000
_cell.length_b   1.000
_cell.length_c   1.000
_cell.angle_alpha   90.00
_cell.angle_beta   90.00
_cell.angle_gamma   90.00
#
_symmetry.space_group_name_H-M   'P 1'
#
loop_
_entity.id
_entity.type
_entity.pdbx_description
1 polymer ?
#
loop_
_entity_poly.entity_id
_entity_poly.type
_entity_poly.pdbx_seq_one_letter_code
_entity_poly.pdbx_strand_id
1 'polypeptide(L)'
;MKKKVAATMAVAFVTVFLLGSVVLAQLRIRDRQEALAFQITNNFSAVHNAISENVPQEQKPQRVLENYTQRTIGALEEELDLYSHFHRRSQANQVWNDLLYYVARMATKTLPEQNPSEECRQKAEECLAMLEPYVRALLYTEDGEQYPSTAEGLQEGMEAACQRMDTPEYEQLYFDMIDIIHES
;
A
#
# COMPACT_ATOMS: atom_id res chain seq x y z
N MET A 1 -37.86 47.39 10.53
CA MET A 1 -36.46 47.21 10.82
C MET A 1 -36.16 45.90 11.58
N LYS A 2 -36.76 45.59 12.71
CA LYS A 2 -36.45 44.38 13.53
C LYS A 2 -36.53 43.06 12.80
N LYS A 3 -37.52 42.82 11.90
CA LYS A 3 -37.61 41.55 11.13
C LYS A 3 -36.48 41.36 10.12
N LYS A 4 -35.99 42.42 9.49
CA LYS A 4 -34.83 42.31 8.55
C LYS A 4 -33.55 41.99 9.29
N VAL A 5 -33.28 42.58 10.46
CA VAL A 5 -32.12 42.31 11.29
C VAL A 5 -32.17 40.85 11.77
N ALA A 6 -33.30 40.35 12.25
CA ALA A 6 -33.44 38.97 12.67
C ALA A 6 -33.17 37.97 11.53
N ALA A 7 -33.70 38.25 10.32
CA ALA A 7 -33.43 37.41 9.15
C ALA A 7 -31.92 37.40 8.77
N THR A 8 -31.26 38.56 8.80
CA THR A 8 -29.83 38.64 8.52
C THR A 8 -28.98 37.88 9.57
N MET A 9 -29.35 37.98 10.85
CA MET A 9 -28.67 37.22 11.91
C MET A 9 -28.90 35.71 11.76
N ALA A 10 -30.08 35.25 11.39
CA ALA A 10 -30.36 33.85 11.16
C ALA A 10 -29.55 33.31 9.97
N VAL A 11 -29.47 34.04 8.87
CA VAL A 11 -28.64 33.67 7.71
C VAL A 11 -27.17 33.60 8.10
N ALA A 12 -26.64 34.61 8.81
CA ALA A 12 -25.25 34.61 9.28
C ALA A 12 -24.94 33.40 10.18
N PHE A 13 -25.85 33.06 11.11
CA PHE A 13 -25.69 31.89 11.99
C PHE A 13 -25.67 30.59 11.22
N VAL A 14 -26.60 30.40 10.26
CA VAL A 14 -26.62 29.20 9.40
C VAL A 14 -25.34 29.09 8.57
N THR A 15 -24.86 30.20 8.01
CA THR A 15 -23.62 30.21 7.22
C THR A 15 -22.42 29.81 8.08
N VAL A 16 -22.28 30.37 9.27
CA VAL A 16 -21.17 30.03 10.19
C VAL A 16 -21.27 28.55 10.61
N PHE A 17 -22.48 28.06 10.89
CA PHE A 17 -22.68 26.64 11.25
C PHE A 17 -22.30 25.70 10.10
N LEU A 18 -22.71 26.01 8.87
CA LEU A 18 -22.37 25.22 7.68
C LEU A 18 -20.86 25.23 7.42
N LEU A 19 -20.22 26.39 7.48
CA LEU A 19 -18.77 26.49 7.34
C LEU A 19 -18.01 25.70 8.42
N GLY A 20 -18.45 25.81 9.66
CA GLY A 20 -17.89 25.01 10.76
C GLY A 20 -18.06 23.51 10.55
N SER A 21 -19.21 23.07 10.05
CA SER A 21 -19.47 21.67 9.73
C SER A 21 -18.58 21.15 8.61
N VAL A 22 -18.35 21.95 7.57
CA VAL A 22 -17.43 21.60 6.47
C VAL A 22 -15.99 21.47 6.97
N VAL A 23 -15.53 22.43 7.77
CA VAL A 23 -14.17 22.39 8.35
C VAL A 23 -14.00 21.14 9.22
N LEU A 24 -14.96 20.83 10.08
CA LEU A 24 -14.91 19.62 10.92
C LEU A 24 -14.91 18.33 10.09
N ALA A 25 -15.68 18.29 9.00
CA ALA A 25 -15.69 17.15 8.09
C ALA A 25 -14.32 16.98 7.40
N GLN A 26 -13.70 18.06 6.94
CA GLN A 26 -12.36 18.03 6.33
C GLN A 26 -11.29 17.57 7.33
N LEU A 27 -11.33 18.03 8.58
CA LEU A 27 -10.40 17.59 9.61
C LEU A 27 -10.54 16.08 9.87
N ARG A 28 -11.77 15.56 9.98
CA ARG A 28 -11.98 14.11 10.16
C ARG A 28 -11.52 13.27 8.99
N ILE A 29 -11.66 13.77 7.75
CA ILE A 29 -11.15 13.07 6.56
C ILE A 29 -9.62 13.04 6.63
N ARG A 30 -8.99 14.15 6.93
CA ARG A 30 -7.54 14.24 7.08
C ARG A 30 -7.02 13.29 8.17
N ASP A 31 -7.64 13.28 9.35
CA ASP A 31 -7.23 12.38 10.44
C ASP A 31 -7.33 10.90 10.01
N ARG A 32 -8.35 10.55 9.24
CA ARG A 32 -8.47 9.18 8.69
C ARG A 32 -7.39 8.86 7.66
N GLN A 33 -7.05 9.79 6.78
CA GLN A 33 -5.99 9.62 5.80
C GLN A 33 -4.64 9.39 6.48
N GLU A 34 -4.32 10.18 7.50
CA GLU A 34 -3.09 10.02 8.27
C GLU A 34 -3.05 8.66 9.01
N ALA A 35 -4.18 8.24 9.60
CA ALA A 35 -4.27 6.95 10.27
C ALA A 35 -4.07 5.77 9.30
N LEU A 36 -4.68 5.83 8.11
CA LEU A 36 -4.49 4.82 7.07
C LEU A 36 -3.06 4.81 6.55
N ALA A 37 -2.47 5.97 6.27
CA ALA A 37 -1.09 6.07 5.82
C ALA A 37 -0.12 5.46 6.84
N PHE A 38 -0.32 5.71 8.12
CA PHE A 38 0.46 5.10 9.20
C PHE A 38 0.33 3.57 9.21
N GLN A 39 -0.88 3.02 9.06
CA GLN A 39 -1.11 1.58 8.99
C GLN A 39 -0.44 0.95 7.76
N ILE A 40 -0.64 1.55 6.58
CA ILE A 40 -0.04 1.11 5.33
C ILE A 40 1.49 1.09 5.43
N THR A 41 2.10 2.18 5.92
CA THR A 41 3.56 2.26 6.08
C THR A 41 4.08 1.18 7.04
N ASN A 42 3.39 0.91 8.14
CA ASN A 42 3.77 -0.15 9.07
C ASN A 42 3.66 -1.54 8.43
N ASN A 43 2.61 -1.79 7.66
CA ASN A 43 2.43 -3.06 6.97
C ASN A 43 3.49 -3.26 5.86
N PHE A 44 3.85 -2.22 5.10
CA PHE A 44 4.97 -2.29 4.16
C PHE A 44 6.31 -2.49 4.85
N SER A 45 6.54 -1.84 5.99
CA SER A 45 7.75 -2.07 6.81
C SER A 45 7.85 -3.52 7.25
N ALA A 46 6.72 -4.12 7.60
CA ALA A 46 6.67 -5.52 7.97
C ALA A 46 6.97 -6.44 6.76
N VAL A 47 6.43 -6.15 5.57
CA VAL A 47 6.78 -6.88 4.33
C VAL A 47 8.26 -6.71 4.01
N HIS A 48 8.81 -5.50 4.09
CA HIS A 48 10.22 -5.23 3.87
C HIS A 48 11.11 -6.05 4.80
N ASN A 49 10.79 -6.10 6.10
CA ASN A 49 11.55 -6.89 7.07
C ASN A 49 11.52 -8.39 6.76
N ALA A 50 10.46 -8.90 6.13
CA ALA A 50 10.37 -10.31 5.75
C ALA A 50 11.22 -10.66 4.52
N ILE A 51 11.39 -9.71 3.58
CA ILE A 51 12.11 -9.94 2.31
C ILE A 51 13.48 -9.28 2.24
N SER A 52 13.91 -8.55 3.28
CA SER A 52 15.17 -7.83 3.30
C SER A 52 16.39 -8.77 3.16
N GLU A 53 17.52 -8.21 2.70
CA GLU A 53 18.77 -8.93 2.53
C GLU A 53 19.29 -9.59 3.81
N ASN A 54 18.93 -9.06 4.98
CA ASN A 54 19.32 -9.60 6.28
C ASN A 54 18.62 -10.92 6.65
N VAL A 55 17.60 -11.31 5.90
CA VAL A 55 16.89 -12.57 6.07
C VAL A 55 17.51 -13.60 5.11
N PRO A 56 17.99 -14.79 5.59
CA PRO A 56 18.46 -15.84 4.72
C PRO A 56 17.43 -16.19 3.63
N GLN A 57 17.92 -16.40 2.40
CA GLN A 57 17.07 -16.63 1.22
C GLN A 57 16.08 -17.78 1.46
N GLU A 58 16.56 -18.87 2.06
CA GLU A 58 15.74 -20.05 2.41
C GLU A 58 14.61 -19.78 3.40
N GLN A 59 14.69 -18.70 4.18
CA GLN A 59 13.68 -18.33 5.18
C GLN A 59 12.69 -17.26 4.67
N LYS A 60 13.01 -16.59 3.57
CA LYS A 60 12.17 -15.49 3.04
C LYS A 60 10.75 -15.96 2.71
N PRO A 61 10.56 -17.05 1.91
CA PRO A 61 9.23 -17.52 1.59
C PRO A 61 8.44 -17.95 2.81
N GLN A 62 9.08 -18.70 3.71
CA GLN A 62 8.45 -19.15 4.94
C GLN A 62 8.02 -17.96 5.81
N ARG A 63 8.87 -16.93 5.95
CA ARG A 63 8.52 -15.73 6.71
C ARG A 63 7.41 -14.93 6.04
N VAL A 64 7.43 -14.80 4.71
CA VAL A 64 6.34 -14.13 3.98
C VAL A 64 5.05 -14.92 4.14
N LEU A 65 5.09 -16.25 4.03
CA LEU A 65 3.92 -17.11 4.16
C LEU A 65 3.38 -17.21 5.60
N GLU A 66 4.26 -17.32 6.61
CA GLU A 66 3.85 -17.49 8.01
C GLU A 66 3.45 -16.17 8.70
N ASN A 67 4.21 -15.11 8.48
CA ASN A 67 3.98 -13.82 9.15
C ASN A 67 3.16 -12.84 8.29
N TYR A 68 3.19 -13.01 6.99
CA TYR A 68 2.52 -12.15 6.01
C TYR A 68 1.60 -12.96 5.11
N THR A 69 0.95 -13.96 5.70
CA THR A 69 -0.15 -14.68 5.08
C THR A 69 -1.13 -13.72 4.41
N GLN A 70 -2.02 -14.27 3.60
CA GLN A 70 -3.17 -13.60 2.99
C GLN A 70 -3.78 -12.44 3.82
N ARG A 71 -3.64 -12.50 5.16
CA ARG A 71 -4.16 -11.44 6.04
C ARG A 71 -3.44 -10.12 5.92
N THR A 72 -2.08 -10.10 5.94
CA THR A 72 -1.36 -8.81 5.91
C THR A 72 -1.35 -8.23 4.50
N ILE A 73 -1.16 -9.07 3.47
CA ILE A 73 -1.22 -8.61 2.09
C ILE A 73 -2.65 -8.21 1.70
N GLY A 74 -3.65 -9.01 2.08
CA GLY A 74 -5.06 -8.65 1.88
C GLY A 74 -5.47 -7.39 2.64
N ALA A 75 -4.98 -7.19 3.86
CA ALA A 75 -5.18 -5.95 4.60
C ALA A 75 -4.54 -4.74 3.90
N LEU A 76 -3.34 -4.90 3.32
CA LEU A 76 -2.71 -3.85 2.52
C LEU A 76 -3.52 -3.49 1.28
N GLU A 77 -4.06 -4.49 0.56
CA GLU A 77 -4.93 -4.25 -0.59
C GLU A 77 -6.17 -3.43 -0.19
N GLU A 78 -6.86 -3.84 0.88
CA GLU A 78 -8.03 -3.13 1.39
C GLU A 78 -7.68 -1.71 1.87
N GLU A 79 -6.58 -1.54 2.57
CA GLU A 79 -6.11 -0.25 3.07
C GLU A 79 -5.72 0.69 1.93
N LEU A 80 -5.02 0.20 0.90
CA LEU A 80 -4.66 0.97 -0.28
C LEU A 80 -5.89 1.34 -1.13
N ASP A 81 -6.87 0.45 -1.26
CA ASP A 81 -8.12 0.76 -1.94
C ASP A 81 -8.90 1.85 -1.20
N LEU A 82 -9.02 1.73 0.12
CA LEU A 82 -9.61 2.78 0.97
C LEU A 82 -8.84 4.10 0.84
N TYR A 83 -7.51 4.06 0.89
CA TYR A 83 -6.67 5.24 0.75
C TYR A 83 -6.87 5.91 -0.61
N SER A 84 -6.97 5.14 -1.69
CA SER A 84 -7.21 5.64 -3.05
C SER A 84 -8.57 6.35 -3.20
N HIS A 85 -9.56 6.00 -2.40
CA HIS A 85 -10.87 6.68 -2.37
C HIS A 85 -10.80 8.07 -1.74
N PHE A 86 -9.88 8.30 -0.81
CA PHE A 86 -9.69 9.60 -0.17
C PHE A 86 -8.68 10.48 -0.91
N HIS A 87 -7.71 9.88 -1.58
CA HIS A 87 -6.79 10.57 -2.48
C HIS A 87 -7.25 10.37 -3.92
N ARG A 88 -7.05 11.36 -4.78
CA ARG A 88 -7.23 11.16 -6.23
C ARG A 88 -6.41 9.93 -6.60
N ARG A 89 -7.05 8.96 -7.28
CA ARG A 89 -6.39 7.76 -7.79
C ARG A 89 -5.09 8.17 -8.48
N SER A 90 -3.98 8.07 -7.76
CA SER A 90 -2.68 8.26 -8.38
C SER A 90 -2.33 6.98 -9.13
N GLN A 91 -1.57 7.10 -10.20
CA GLN A 91 -1.06 5.94 -10.92
C GLN A 91 -0.24 5.04 -9.97
N ALA A 92 0.49 5.64 -9.03
CA ALA A 92 1.26 4.94 -8.02
C ALA A 92 0.39 4.01 -7.16
N ASN A 93 -0.76 4.48 -6.67
CA ASN A 93 -1.65 3.64 -5.87
C ASN A 93 -2.18 2.44 -6.65
N GLN A 94 -2.48 2.62 -7.93
CA GLN A 94 -2.97 1.55 -8.78
C GLN A 94 -1.90 0.49 -9.02
N VAL A 95 -0.66 0.91 -9.33
CA VAL A 95 0.48 0.00 -9.53
C VAL A 95 0.75 -0.82 -8.26
N TRP A 96 0.68 -0.19 -7.08
CA TRP A 96 0.87 -0.90 -5.82
C TRP A 96 -0.25 -1.88 -5.51
N ASN A 97 -1.51 -1.53 -5.76
CA ASN A 97 -2.63 -2.45 -5.59
C ASN A 97 -2.48 -3.68 -6.50
N ASP A 98 -2.14 -3.47 -7.77
CA ASP A 98 -1.93 -4.55 -8.72
C ASP A 98 -0.78 -5.46 -8.28
N LEU A 99 0.35 -4.89 -7.86
CA LEU A 99 1.49 -5.65 -7.36
C LEU A 99 1.11 -6.52 -6.15
N LEU A 100 0.46 -5.94 -5.15
CA LEU A 100 0.06 -6.67 -3.95
C LEU A 100 -0.95 -7.78 -4.26
N TYR A 101 -1.86 -7.55 -5.19
CA TYR A 101 -2.77 -8.58 -5.65
C TYR A 101 -2.03 -9.79 -6.23
N TYR A 102 -1.04 -9.57 -7.10
CA TYR A 102 -0.25 -10.66 -7.68
C TYR A 102 0.63 -11.35 -6.65
N VAL A 103 1.24 -10.61 -5.73
CA VAL A 103 2.02 -11.19 -4.62
C VAL A 103 1.13 -12.08 -3.73
N ALA A 104 -0.07 -11.62 -3.38
CA ALA A 104 -1.02 -12.42 -2.60
C ALA A 104 -1.44 -13.71 -3.32
N ARG A 105 -1.71 -13.63 -4.63
CA ARG A 105 -2.07 -14.77 -5.46
C ARG A 105 -0.94 -15.78 -5.58
N MET A 106 0.27 -15.31 -5.84
CA MET A 106 1.47 -16.14 -5.90
C MET A 106 1.73 -16.84 -4.56
N ALA A 107 1.67 -16.10 -3.44
CA ALA A 107 1.82 -16.68 -2.11
C ALA A 107 0.76 -17.76 -1.83
N THR A 108 -0.48 -17.56 -2.28
CA THR A 108 -1.53 -18.57 -2.13
C THR A 108 -1.21 -19.85 -2.91
N LYS A 109 -0.65 -19.74 -4.12
CA LYS A 109 -0.29 -20.91 -4.95
C LYS A 109 0.85 -21.74 -4.34
N THR A 110 1.74 -21.10 -3.58
CA THR A 110 2.89 -21.77 -2.96
C THR A 110 2.58 -22.36 -1.58
N LEU A 111 1.32 -22.27 -1.10
CA LEU A 111 0.92 -22.91 0.16
C LEU A 111 1.02 -24.45 0.04
N PRO A 112 1.41 -25.15 1.12
CA PRO A 112 1.53 -26.61 1.13
C PRO A 112 0.25 -27.34 0.70
N GLU A 113 -0.91 -26.80 1.03
CA GLU A 113 -2.22 -27.35 0.68
C GLU A 113 -2.47 -27.38 -0.84
N GLN A 114 -1.79 -26.54 -1.60
CA GLN A 114 -1.86 -26.50 -3.07
C GLN A 114 -0.91 -27.52 -3.71
N ASN A 115 -0.05 -28.16 -2.92
CA ASN A 115 0.96 -29.13 -3.38
C ASN A 115 1.79 -28.61 -4.58
N PRO A 116 2.38 -27.39 -4.48
CA PRO A 116 3.12 -26.77 -5.57
C PRO A 116 4.35 -27.60 -5.94
N SER A 117 4.74 -27.56 -7.21
CA SER A 117 6.01 -28.14 -7.64
C SER A 117 7.20 -27.41 -6.99
N GLU A 118 8.33 -28.08 -6.89
CA GLU A 118 9.57 -27.45 -6.37
C GLU A 118 10.00 -26.27 -7.25
N GLU A 119 9.84 -26.40 -8.56
CA GLU A 119 10.13 -25.33 -9.52
C GLU A 119 9.22 -24.11 -9.28
N CYS A 120 7.93 -24.32 -9.06
CA CYS A 120 6.98 -23.25 -8.74
C CYS A 120 7.39 -22.52 -7.44
N ARG A 121 7.79 -23.27 -6.41
CA ARG A 121 8.29 -22.67 -5.15
C ARG A 121 9.54 -21.85 -5.36
N GLN A 122 10.53 -22.39 -6.08
CA GLN A 122 11.79 -21.69 -6.34
C GLN A 122 11.55 -20.39 -7.12
N LYS A 123 10.73 -20.42 -8.16
CA LYS A 123 10.35 -19.20 -8.91
C LYS A 123 9.69 -18.15 -8.00
N ALA A 124 8.78 -18.58 -7.12
CA ALA A 124 8.13 -17.66 -6.19
C ALA A 124 9.13 -17.05 -5.19
N GLU A 125 10.12 -17.81 -4.73
CA GLU A 125 11.21 -17.31 -3.89
C GLU A 125 12.05 -16.25 -4.61
N GLU A 126 12.39 -16.48 -5.86
CA GLU A 126 13.10 -15.54 -6.72
C GLU A 126 12.29 -14.24 -6.91
N CYS A 127 11.00 -14.34 -7.23
CA CYS A 127 10.11 -13.19 -7.33
C CYS A 127 10.05 -12.39 -6.02
N LEU A 128 9.92 -13.06 -4.87
CA LEU A 128 9.87 -12.38 -3.56
C LEU A 128 11.18 -11.65 -3.24
N ALA A 129 12.33 -12.24 -3.61
CA ALA A 129 13.62 -11.58 -3.44
C ALA A 129 13.75 -10.32 -4.33
N MET A 130 13.19 -10.36 -5.53
CA MET A 130 13.19 -9.21 -6.46
C MET A 130 12.26 -8.07 -6.03
N LEU A 131 11.34 -8.26 -5.08
CA LEU A 131 10.46 -7.21 -4.56
C LEU A 131 11.18 -6.24 -3.62
N GLU A 132 12.28 -6.67 -2.98
CA GLU A 132 12.94 -5.88 -1.93
C GLU A 132 13.28 -4.44 -2.35
N PRO A 133 13.93 -4.18 -3.50
CA PRO A 133 14.32 -2.83 -3.88
C PRO A 133 13.12 -1.89 -4.09
N TYR A 134 11.97 -2.40 -4.49
CA TYR A 134 10.76 -1.61 -4.69
C TYR A 134 10.09 -1.26 -3.36
N VAL A 135 9.95 -2.24 -2.46
CA VAL A 135 9.40 -2.01 -1.12
C VAL A 135 10.32 -1.10 -0.31
N ARG A 136 11.64 -1.26 -0.44
CA ARG A 136 12.61 -0.37 0.17
C ARG A 136 12.47 1.08 -0.34
N ALA A 137 12.35 1.27 -1.65
CA ALA A 137 12.17 2.60 -2.23
C ALA A 137 10.87 3.30 -1.81
N LEU A 138 9.83 2.52 -1.46
CA LEU A 138 8.61 3.06 -0.87
C LEU A 138 8.82 3.57 0.56
N LEU A 139 9.70 2.93 1.33
CA LEU A 139 9.87 3.21 2.75
C LEU A 139 11.00 4.21 3.03
N TYR A 140 12.02 4.24 2.17
CA TYR A 140 13.25 4.98 2.41
C TYR A 140 13.66 5.81 1.20
N THR A 141 14.19 6.99 1.47
CA THR A 141 14.83 7.85 0.48
C THR A 141 16.11 7.22 -0.06
N GLU A 142 16.70 7.79 -1.10
CA GLU A 142 18.02 7.35 -1.63
C GLU A 142 19.14 7.45 -0.60
N ASP A 143 19.07 8.42 0.30
CA ASP A 143 20.03 8.60 1.39
C ASP A 143 19.79 7.63 2.56
N GLY A 144 18.75 6.80 2.49
CA GLY A 144 18.40 5.80 3.51
C GLY A 144 17.60 6.34 4.69
N GLU A 145 17.09 7.56 4.62
CA GLU A 145 16.18 8.11 5.60
C GLU A 145 14.76 7.56 5.36
N GLN A 146 14.07 7.22 6.43
CA GLN A 146 12.69 6.72 6.32
C GLN A 146 11.74 7.87 5.99
N TYR A 147 10.84 7.65 5.00
CA TYR A 147 9.74 8.56 4.77
C TYR A 147 8.85 8.69 6.00
N PRO A 148 8.31 9.89 6.30
CA PRO A 148 7.34 10.06 7.37
C PRO A 148 6.14 9.12 7.18
N SER A 149 5.66 8.50 8.27
CA SER A 149 4.44 7.67 8.26
C SER A 149 3.18 8.55 8.22
N THR A 150 3.12 9.47 7.27
CA THR A 150 2.03 10.40 6.98
C THR A 150 1.46 10.15 5.61
N ALA A 151 0.31 10.74 5.30
CA ALA A 151 -0.29 10.65 3.97
C ALA A 151 0.63 11.19 2.87
N GLU A 152 1.35 12.29 3.15
CA GLU A 152 2.31 12.90 2.23
C GLU A 152 3.54 12.00 2.04
N GLY A 153 4.15 11.53 3.13
CA GLY A 153 5.33 10.67 3.06
C GLY A 153 5.05 9.33 2.38
N LEU A 154 3.86 8.72 2.62
CA LEU A 154 3.44 7.52 1.91
C LEU A 154 3.29 7.78 0.41
N GLN A 155 2.70 8.91 0.02
CA GLN A 155 2.54 9.27 -1.39
C GLN A 155 3.90 9.48 -2.07
N GLU A 156 4.82 10.20 -1.44
CA GLU A 156 6.19 10.39 -1.93
C GLU A 156 6.92 9.06 -2.11
N GLY A 157 6.85 8.17 -1.14
CA GLY A 157 7.43 6.84 -1.20
C GLY A 157 6.85 5.98 -2.32
N MET A 158 5.52 5.97 -2.49
CA MET A 158 4.87 5.25 -3.59
C MET A 158 5.29 5.79 -4.96
N GLU A 159 5.40 7.09 -5.12
CA GLU A 159 5.85 7.72 -6.37
C GLU A 159 7.32 7.39 -6.67
N ALA A 160 8.20 7.46 -5.67
CA ALA A 160 9.61 7.11 -5.80
C ALA A 160 9.79 5.63 -6.19
N ALA A 161 9.03 4.73 -5.58
CA ALA A 161 9.08 3.33 -5.91
C ALA A 161 8.53 3.05 -7.32
N CYS A 162 7.44 3.70 -7.75
CA CYS A 162 6.90 3.57 -9.09
C CYS A 162 7.89 3.99 -10.17
N GLN A 163 8.74 5.00 -9.94
CA GLN A 163 9.80 5.38 -10.87
C GLN A 163 10.83 4.25 -11.05
N ARG A 164 11.08 3.44 -10.01
CA ARG A 164 11.95 2.26 -10.10
C ARG A 164 11.27 1.06 -10.77
N MET A 165 9.94 1.04 -10.81
CA MET A 165 9.15 -0.02 -11.47
C MET A 165 9.05 0.19 -13.00
N ASP A 166 9.44 1.34 -13.53
CA ASP A 166 9.47 1.60 -14.97
C ASP A 166 10.78 1.05 -15.59
N THR A 167 10.99 -0.25 -15.46
CA THR A 167 12.19 -0.96 -15.90
C THR A 167 11.83 -2.32 -16.49
N PRO A 168 12.62 -2.85 -17.46
CA PRO A 168 12.44 -4.20 -17.99
C PRO A 168 12.51 -5.29 -16.91
N GLU A 169 13.30 -5.09 -15.88
CA GLU A 169 13.45 -6.02 -14.75
C GLU A 169 12.15 -6.14 -13.96
N TYR A 170 11.46 -5.03 -13.73
CA TYR A 170 10.14 -5.05 -13.07
C TYR A 170 9.08 -5.68 -13.98
N GLU A 171 9.10 -5.38 -15.27
CA GLU A 171 8.18 -5.99 -16.24
C GLU A 171 8.36 -7.52 -16.25
N GLN A 172 9.60 -8.01 -16.23
CA GLN A 172 9.87 -9.44 -16.16
C GLN A 172 9.36 -10.04 -14.85
N LEU A 173 9.64 -9.41 -13.70
CA LEU A 173 9.11 -9.84 -12.40
C LEU A 173 7.58 -9.96 -12.41
N TYR A 174 6.92 -9.00 -13.01
CA TYR A 174 5.46 -8.98 -13.12
C TYR A 174 4.94 -10.18 -13.95
N PHE A 175 5.58 -10.49 -15.08
CA PHE A 175 5.24 -11.67 -15.89
C PHE A 175 5.54 -12.98 -15.17
N ASP A 176 6.67 -13.07 -14.47
CA ASP A 176 7.04 -14.26 -13.71
C ASP A 176 6.00 -14.58 -12.60
N MET A 177 5.50 -13.55 -11.92
CA MET A 177 4.40 -13.72 -10.95
C MET A 177 3.11 -14.21 -11.61
N ILE A 178 2.76 -13.69 -12.77
CA ILE A 178 1.58 -14.13 -13.55
C ILE A 178 1.73 -15.60 -13.95
N ASP A 179 2.89 -16.00 -14.43
CA ASP A 179 3.15 -17.37 -14.85
C ASP A 179 3.00 -18.35 -13.69
N ILE A 180 3.54 -18.01 -12.50
CA ILE A 180 3.38 -18.83 -11.28
C ILE A 180 1.90 -18.99 -10.91
N ILE A 181 1.12 -17.92 -11.02
CA ILE A 181 -0.32 -17.95 -10.70
C ILE A 181 -1.09 -18.87 -11.66
N HIS A 182 -0.67 -18.95 -12.92
CA HIS A 182 -1.32 -19.72 -13.96
C HIS A 182 -0.73 -21.13 -14.14
N GLU A 183 0.42 -21.44 -13.56
CA GLU A 183 0.94 -22.82 -13.51
C GLU A 183 -0.06 -23.72 -12.75
N SER A 184 -0.56 -24.73 -13.47
CA SER A 184 -1.59 -25.68 -13.01
C SER A 184 -0.96 -26.88 -12.34
#